data_6034dd4d3f199550ef119b430f53f9aa
#
_entry.id   6034dd4d3f199550ef119b430f53f9aa
#
_cell.length_a   1.000
_cell.length_b   1.000
_cell.length_c   1.000
_cell.angle_alpha   90.00
_cell.angle_beta   90.00
_cell.angle_gamma   90.00
#
_symmetry.space_group_name_H-M   'P 1'
#
loop_
_entity.id
_entity.type
_entity.pdbx_description
1 polymer ?
#
loop_
_entity_poly.entity_id
_entity_poly.type
_entity_poly.pdbx_seq_one_letter_code
_entity_poly.pdbx_strand_id
1 'polypeptide(L)'
;MKIIYLHHSGFIVELERMTLIFDAITNIPPHFLRKGRKNYFFVTHSHQDHFSQKILSYGSDYDTTYIFSDDIPEKGGRDIHYIAPYQKISFPGIEIETFGSTDLGVSFFVQAEGKNIFHSGDLNWWDWDTASHPNINPEVEERDFKALIQKIEEQIGKHKMDVAFVPVDSRLGGSAYRAAEYFIDKLHPRVLIPMHFWEDFSVIRTLADRETGSGTEIPLFEDRNVVVGNY
;
A
#
# COMPACT_ATOMS: atom_id res chain seq x y z
N MET A 1 -4.31 -11.30 -12.14
CA MET A 1 -4.42 -10.14 -11.23
C MET A 1 -4.10 -8.90 -12.06
N LYS A 2 -5.00 -7.92 -12.13
CA LYS A 2 -4.79 -6.66 -12.86
C LYS A 2 -4.64 -5.53 -11.84
N ILE A 3 -3.63 -4.69 -12.01
CA ILE A 3 -3.32 -3.60 -11.10
C ILE A 3 -3.53 -2.26 -11.79
N ILE A 4 -4.23 -1.35 -11.13
CA ILE A 4 -4.56 -0.01 -11.62
C ILE A 4 -4.07 1.00 -10.59
N TYR A 5 -3.29 1.97 -11.02
CA TYR A 5 -2.90 3.12 -10.22
C TYR A 5 -4.00 4.18 -10.28
N LEU A 6 -4.44 4.68 -9.15
CA LEU A 6 -5.43 5.76 -9.06
C LEU A 6 -4.74 7.10 -8.86
N HIS A 7 -4.09 7.26 -7.74
CA HIS A 7 -3.44 8.50 -7.32
C HIS A 7 -2.66 8.27 -6.01
N HIS A 8 -1.49 8.87 -5.85
CA HIS A 8 -0.69 8.85 -4.61
C HIS A 8 -0.40 7.42 -4.12
N SER A 9 -1.03 6.98 -3.05
CA SER A 9 -0.97 5.61 -2.54
C SER A 9 -2.20 4.77 -2.90
N GLY A 10 -3.08 5.30 -3.78
CA GLY A 10 -4.33 4.67 -4.17
C GLY A 10 -4.17 3.68 -5.31
N PHE A 11 -4.56 2.41 -5.07
CA PHE A 11 -4.52 1.35 -6.08
C PHE A 11 -5.78 0.49 -6.09
N ILE A 12 -6.08 -0.07 -7.26
CA ILE A 12 -7.04 -1.16 -7.40
C ILE A 12 -6.29 -2.42 -7.81
N VAL A 13 -6.58 -3.52 -7.12
CA VAL A 13 -6.15 -4.86 -7.51
C VAL A 13 -7.40 -5.64 -7.89
N GLU A 14 -7.61 -5.81 -9.20
CA GLU A 14 -8.73 -6.59 -9.75
C GLU A 14 -8.32 -8.06 -9.82
N LEU A 15 -8.99 -8.91 -9.01
CA LEU A 15 -8.88 -10.36 -9.03
C LEU A 15 -10.05 -10.95 -9.83
N GLU A 16 -10.16 -12.27 -9.89
CA GLU A 16 -11.23 -12.93 -10.67
C GLU A 16 -12.63 -12.67 -10.10
N ARG A 17 -12.80 -12.83 -8.78
CA ARG A 17 -14.10 -12.77 -8.08
C ARG A 17 -14.25 -11.53 -7.19
N MET A 18 -13.18 -10.85 -6.86
CA MET A 18 -13.20 -9.67 -5.98
C MET A 18 -12.30 -8.54 -6.49
N THR A 19 -12.51 -7.35 -5.94
CA THR A 19 -11.68 -6.17 -6.20
C THR A 19 -11.20 -5.62 -4.87
N LEU A 20 -9.90 -5.40 -4.75
CA LEU A 20 -9.27 -4.78 -3.59
C LEU A 20 -8.92 -3.33 -3.95
N ILE A 21 -9.32 -2.38 -3.13
CA ILE A 21 -9.12 -0.95 -3.36
C ILE A 21 -8.39 -0.40 -2.14
N PHE A 22 -7.19 0.10 -2.33
CA PHE A 22 -6.34 0.65 -1.27
C PHE A 22 -6.28 2.17 -1.36
N ASP A 23 -6.40 2.87 -0.25
CA ASP A 23 -6.19 4.31 -0.03
C ASP A 23 -6.74 5.21 -1.15
N ALA A 24 -7.97 4.94 -1.59
CA ALA A 24 -8.61 5.67 -2.67
C ALA A 24 -9.18 7.00 -2.19
N ILE A 25 -8.49 8.10 -2.46
CA ILE A 25 -8.91 9.46 -2.10
C ILE A 25 -9.61 10.22 -3.23
N THR A 26 -9.45 9.75 -4.46
CA THR A 26 -10.07 10.35 -5.65
C THR A 26 -11.29 9.53 -6.09
N ASN A 27 -12.11 10.12 -6.97
CA ASN A 27 -13.21 9.37 -7.56
C ASN A 27 -12.66 8.23 -8.43
N ILE A 28 -13.16 7.04 -8.19
CA ILE A 28 -12.81 5.86 -8.98
C ILE A 28 -13.64 5.88 -10.27
N PRO A 29 -13.02 5.85 -11.46
CA PRO A 29 -13.74 5.74 -12.71
C PRO A 29 -14.68 4.52 -12.70
N PRO A 30 -15.96 4.66 -13.07
CA PRO A 30 -16.97 3.58 -12.91
C PRO A 30 -16.61 2.27 -13.62
N HIS A 31 -15.80 2.33 -14.68
CA HIS A 31 -15.38 1.14 -15.41
C HIS A 31 -14.34 0.28 -14.68
N PHE A 32 -13.76 0.75 -13.57
CA PHE A 32 -12.86 -0.01 -12.71
C PHE A 32 -13.59 -0.77 -11.59
N LEU A 33 -14.84 -0.41 -11.32
CA LEU A 33 -15.68 -1.14 -10.38
C LEU A 33 -16.74 -1.95 -11.11
N ARG A 34 -16.96 -3.18 -10.68
CA ARG A 34 -17.96 -4.07 -11.32
C ARG A 34 -19.08 -4.40 -10.36
N LYS A 35 -20.32 -4.18 -10.80
CA LYS A 35 -21.49 -4.69 -10.09
C LYS A 35 -21.46 -6.22 -10.09
N GLY A 36 -21.86 -6.82 -8.97
CA GLY A 36 -21.87 -8.28 -8.81
C GLY A 36 -20.51 -8.89 -8.40
N ARG A 37 -19.48 -8.08 -8.18
CA ARG A 37 -18.24 -8.47 -7.50
C ARG A 37 -18.21 -7.91 -6.09
N LYS A 38 -17.57 -8.65 -5.18
CA LYS A 38 -17.24 -8.15 -3.85
C LYS A 38 -16.10 -7.14 -3.95
N ASN A 39 -16.27 -5.97 -3.36
CA ASN A 39 -15.26 -4.91 -3.32
C ASN A 39 -14.82 -4.71 -1.87
N TYR A 40 -13.52 -4.75 -1.63
CA TYR A 40 -12.91 -4.49 -0.33
C TYR A 40 -12.14 -3.17 -0.40
N PHE A 41 -12.55 -2.20 0.41
CA PHE A 41 -11.85 -0.92 0.54
C PHE A 41 -10.97 -0.95 1.78
N PHE A 42 -9.69 -0.72 1.58
CA PHE A 42 -8.68 -0.66 2.63
C PHE A 42 -8.25 0.79 2.84
N VAL A 43 -8.12 1.20 4.09
CA VAL A 43 -7.56 2.49 4.46
C VAL A 43 -6.49 2.28 5.51
N THR A 44 -5.26 2.65 5.17
CA THR A 44 -4.09 2.39 6.02
C THR A 44 -4.02 3.29 7.24
N HIS A 45 -4.45 4.55 7.11
CA HIS A 45 -4.47 5.52 8.22
C HIS A 45 -5.32 6.76 7.90
N SER A 46 -5.44 7.68 8.87
CA SER A 46 -6.40 8.80 8.85
C SER A 46 -5.95 10.04 8.08
N HIS A 47 -4.73 10.12 7.58
CA HIS A 47 -4.28 11.28 6.81
C HIS A 47 -5.10 11.49 5.54
N GLN A 48 -5.26 12.76 5.12
CA GLN A 48 -6.15 13.15 4.01
C GLN A 48 -5.68 12.64 2.63
N ASP A 49 -4.42 12.29 2.50
CA ASP A 49 -3.83 11.69 1.30
C ASP A 49 -3.98 10.15 1.25
N HIS A 50 -4.57 9.54 2.30
CA HIS A 50 -4.91 8.11 2.38
C HIS A 50 -6.38 7.85 2.64
N PHE A 51 -7.08 8.77 3.31
CA PHE A 51 -8.49 8.62 3.66
C PHE A 51 -9.37 9.73 3.10
N SER A 52 -10.46 9.33 2.47
CA SER A 52 -11.56 10.22 2.08
C SER A 52 -12.89 9.56 2.39
N GLN A 53 -13.76 10.24 3.15
CA GLN A 53 -15.13 9.76 3.45
C GLN A 53 -15.96 9.49 2.17
N LYS A 54 -15.57 10.04 1.02
CA LYS A 54 -16.26 9.80 -0.26
C LYS A 54 -16.32 8.34 -0.63
N ILE A 55 -15.35 7.51 -0.19
CA ILE A 55 -15.36 6.07 -0.47
C ILE A 55 -16.58 5.36 0.10
N LEU A 56 -17.19 5.86 1.17
CA LEU A 56 -18.37 5.27 1.80
C LEU A 56 -19.61 5.31 0.88
N SER A 57 -19.65 6.24 -0.08
CA SER A 57 -20.75 6.33 -1.04
C SER A 57 -20.82 5.13 -1.98
N TYR A 58 -19.72 4.42 -2.21
CA TYR A 58 -19.71 3.23 -3.08
C TYR A 58 -20.55 2.07 -2.53
N GLY A 59 -20.76 2.01 -1.20
CA GLY A 59 -21.61 1.01 -0.56
C GLY A 59 -23.09 1.07 -0.96
N SER A 60 -23.54 2.18 -1.57
CA SER A 60 -24.91 2.31 -2.10
C SER A 60 -25.11 1.54 -3.41
N ASP A 61 -24.06 1.43 -4.22
CA ASP A 61 -24.13 0.95 -5.60
C ASP A 61 -23.45 -0.40 -5.82
N TYR A 62 -22.53 -0.77 -4.90
CA TYR A 62 -21.68 -1.96 -5.01
C TYR A 62 -21.75 -2.78 -3.73
N ASP A 63 -21.52 -4.09 -3.86
CA ASP A 63 -21.29 -4.97 -2.70
C ASP A 63 -19.90 -4.67 -2.12
N THR A 64 -19.85 -3.92 -1.01
CA THR A 64 -18.62 -3.42 -0.41
C THR A 64 -18.41 -3.92 1.02
N THR A 65 -17.17 -4.06 1.40
CA THR A 65 -16.70 -4.17 2.78
C THR A 65 -15.54 -3.21 2.96
N TYR A 66 -15.52 -2.49 4.08
CA TYR A 66 -14.48 -1.51 4.40
C TYR A 66 -13.62 -2.04 5.53
N ILE A 67 -12.31 -2.01 5.35
CA ILE A 67 -11.29 -2.40 6.34
C ILE A 67 -10.43 -1.18 6.61
N PHE A 68 -10.66 -0.56 7.74
CA PHE A 68 -10.00 0.69 8.14
C PHE A 68 -9.04 0.44 9.28
N SER A 69 -7.93 1.13 9.28
CA SER A 69 -7.10 1.24 10.46
C SER A 69 -7.90 1.82 11.63
N ASP A 70 -7.57 1.41 12.83
CA ASP A 70 -8.27 1.82 14.06
C ASP A 70 -8.02 3.29 14.44
N ASP A 71 -7.05 3.97 13.82
CA ASP A 71 -6.82 5.41 13.96
C ASP A 71 -7.83 6.27 13.18
N ILE A 72 -8.60 5.69 12.25
CA ILE A 72 -9.67 6.42 11.55
C ILE A 72 -10.73 6.89 12.54
N PRO A 73 -10.99 8.21 12.63
CA PRO A 73 -11.87 8.77 13.66
C PRO A 73 -13.36 8.44 13.46
N GLU A 74 -13.77 8.21 12.22
CA GLU A 74 -15.14 7.83 11.84
C GLU A 74 -15.42 6.45 12.41
N LYS A 75 -16.30 6.35 13.41
CA LYS A 75 -16.68 5.08 14.04
C LYS A 75 -18.13 4.74 13.72
N GLY A 76 -18.32 3.57 13.12
CA GLY A 76 -19.63 3.04 12.78
C GLY A 76 -19.90 3.03 11.28
N GLY A 77 -21.02 2.43 10.91
CA GLY A 77 -21.42 2.18 9.52
C GLY A 77 -21.59 0.69 9.23
N ARG A 78 -22.40 0.38 8.21
CA ARG A 78 -22.59 -0.99 7.78
C ARG A 78 -21.34 -1.48 7.04
N ASP A 79 -20.92 -2.70 7.34
CA ASP A 79 -19.81 -3.38 6.67
C ASP A 79 -18.45 -2.67 6.80
N ILE A 80 -18.25 -1.88 7.89
CA ILE A 80 -16.98 -1.25 8.26
C ILE A 80 -16.35 -2.03 9.41
N HIS A 81 -15.11 -2.45 9.22
CA HIS A 81 -14.29 -3.17 10.18
C HIS A 81 -13.03 -2.36 10.48
N TYR A 82 -12.77 -2.12 11.76
CA TYR A 82 -11.56 -1.42 12.22
C TYR A 82 -10.54 -2.44 12.68
N ILE A 83 -9.30 -2.24 12.31
CA ILE A 83 -8.22 -3.19 12.59
C ILE A 83 -6.96 -2.45 13.06
N ALA A 84 -6.42 -2.89 14.20
CA ALA A 84 -5.18 -2.37 14.75
C ALA A 84 -3.95 -3.10 14.15
N PRO A 85 -2.72 -2.60 14.36
CA PRO A 85 -1.52 -3.31 13.99
C PRO A 85 -1.46 -4.72 14.62
N TYR A 86 -0.91 -5.69 13.87
CA TYR A 86 -0.70 -7.08 14.29
C TYR A 86 -2.00 -7.86 14.57
N GLN A 87 -3.07 -7.50 13.91
CA GLN A 87 -4.33 -8.23 13.94
C GLN A 87 -4.59 -8.96 12.62
N LYS A 88 -5.51 -9.94 12.71
CA LYS A 88 -5.98 -10.71 11.54
C LYS A 88 -7.50 -10.67 11.48
N ILE A 89 -8.00 -10.53 10.27
CA ILE A 89 -9.43 -10.66 9.97
C ILE A 89 -9.59 -11.45 8.67
N SER A 90 -10.63 -12.26 8.57
CA SER A 90 -10.90 -13.03 7.36
C SER A 90 -12.37 -12.95 6.95
N PHE A 91 -12.59 -13.00 5.65
CA PHE A 91 -13.89 -13.12 5.02
C PHE A 91 -13.85 -14.27 3.99
N PRO A 92 -14.96 -14.69 3.41
CA PRO A 92 -14.96 -15.75 2.42
C PRO A 92 -13.99 -15.48 1.26
N GLY A 93 -12.91 -16.25 1.19
CA GLY A 93 -11.90 -16.18 0.13
C GLY A 93 -10.83 -15.10 0.27
N ILE A 94 -10.75 -14.43 1.40
CA ILE A 94 -9.72 -13.42 1.70
C ILE A 94 -9.28 -13.49 3.16
N GLU A 95 -7.97 -13.45 3.38
CA GLU A 95 -7.33 -13.29 4.69
C GLU A 95 -6.53 -12.01 4.70
N ILE A 96 -6.65 -11.24 5.77
CA ILE A 96 -6.04 -9.92 5.93
C ILE A 96 -5.27 -9.92 7.24
N GLU A 97 -4.02 -9.56 7.18
CA GLU A 97 -3.14 -9.36 8.32
C GLU A 97 -2.58 -7.95 8.27
N THR A 98 -2.40 -7.33 9.42
CA THR A 98 -1.86 -5.98 9.55
C THR A 98 -0.54 -5.96 10.29
N PHE A 99 0.31 -5.00 9.92
CA PHE A 99 1.54 -4.68 10.61
C PHE A 99 1.55 -3.21 11.01
N GLY A 100 2.54 -2.80 11.80
CA GLY A 100 2.73 -1.40 12.15
C GLY A 100 3.25 -0.55 10.99
N SER A 101 3.28 0.75 11.23
CA SER A 101 3.82 1.76 10.33
C SER A 101 4.88 2.60 11.07
N THR A 102 5.72 3.30 10.36
CA THR A 102 6.64 4.33 10.88
C THR A 102 6.00 5.71 10.94
N ASP A 103 4.75 5.81 10.49
CA ASP A 103 3.88 6.96 10.68
C ASP A 103 2.62 6.49 11.44
N LEU A 104 1.43 6.74 10.92
CA LEU A 104 0.17 6.30 11.54
C LEU A 104 -0.34 4.98 10.96
N GLY A 105 -1.25 4.36 11.69
CA GLY A 105 -2.09 3.26 11.24
C GLY A 105 -1.36 1.95 10.99
N VAL A 106 -1.65 1.33 9.85
CA VAL A 106 -1.24 -0.03 9.53
C VAL A 106 -0.71 -0.19 8.10
N SER A 107 0.14 -1.19 7.88
CA SER A 107 0.31 -1.81 6.57
C SER A 107 -0.52 -3.09 6.47
N PHE A 108 -0.95 -3.44 5.26
CA PHE A 108 -1.80 -4.60 4.99
C PHE A 108 -1.05 -5.70 4.25
N PHE A 109 -1.17 -6.93 4.72
CA PHE A 109 -0.87 -8.13 3.95
C PHE A 109 -2.16 -8.87 3.67
N VAL A 110 -2.51 -9.00 2.39
CA VAL A 110 -3.77 -9.57 1.94
C VAL A 110 -3.51 -10.81 1.11
N GLN A 111 -4.12 -11.92 1.52
CA GLN A 111 -4.10 -13.18 0.80
C GLN A 111 -5.48 -13.46 0.21
N ALA A 112 -5.58 -13.46 -1.13
CA ALA A 112 -6.83 -13.64 -1.83
C ALA A 112 -6.62 -14.33 -3.18
N GLU A 113 -7.44 -15.33 -3.49
CA GLU A 113 -7.40 -16.08 -4.76
C GLU A 113 -5.99 -16.60 -5.13
N GLY A 114 -5.23 -17.04 -4.12
CA GLY A 114 -3.85 -17.54 -4.29
C GLY A 114 -2.80 -16.47 -4.59
N LYS A 115 -3.14 -15.20 -4.36
CA LYS A 115 -2.24 -14.05 -4.46
C LYS A 115 -1.91 -13.48 -3.09
N ASN A 116 -0.67 -13.05 -2.91
CA ASN A 116 -0.15 -12.38 -1.73
C ASN A 116 0.18 -10.94 -2.08
N ILE A 117 -0.55 -9.99 -1.49
CA ILE A 117 -0.52 -8.57 -1.80
C ILE A 117 -0.13 -7.81 -0.55
N PHE A 118 0.88 -6.95 -0.63
CA PHE A 118 1.30 -6.09 0.46
C PHE A 118 1.09 -4.62 0.10
N HIS A 119 0.49 -3.85 1.01
CA HIS A 119 0.38 -2.40 0.88
C HIS A 119 0.96 -1.75 2.13
N SER A 120 2.06 -1.03 1.97
CA SER A 120 2.83 -0.44 3.07
C SER A 120 2.07 0.63 3.85
N GLY A 121 1.08 1.32 3.23
CA GLY A 121 0.69 2.62 3.76
C GLY A 121 1.93 3.52 3.86
N ASP A 122 2.08 4.22 4.95
CA ASP A 122 3.24 5.07 5.22
C ASP A 122 4.34 4.39 6.05
N LEU A 123 4.44 3.05 5.95
CA LEU A 123 5.63 2.34 6.38
C LEU A 123 6.79 2.68 5.46
N ASN A 124 7.59 3.66 5.84
CA ASN A 124 8.69 4.22 5.07
C ASN A 124 9.90 4.50 5.96
N TRP A 125 11.07 4.58 5.38
CA TRP A 125 12.29 5.07 6.05
C TRP A 125 12.35 6.58 5.88
N TRP A 126 11.81 7.33 6.86
CA TRP A 126 11.66 8.79 6.82
C TRP A 126 12.98 9.52 7.08
N ASP A 127 13.97 9.30 6.23
CA ASP A 127 15.30 9.90 6.32
C ASP A 127 15.30 11.33 5.75
N TRP A 128 14.60 12.23 6.44
CA TRP A 128 14.52 13.63 6.10
C TRP A 128 15.86 14.35 6.30
N ASP A 129 16.14 15.34 5.47
CA ASP A 129 17.27 16.24 5.67
C ASP A 129 17.15 16.97 7.03
N THR A 130 18.09 16.74 7.92
CA THR A 130 18.09 17.30 9.29
C THR A 130 18.30 18.80 9.33
N ALA A 131 18.84 19.42 8.27
CA ALA A 131 18.94 20.87 8.18
C ALA A 131 17.55 21.51 8.01
N SER A 132 16.66 20.84 7.28
CA SER A 132 15.26 21.26 7.08
C SER A 132 14.30 20.72 8.15
N HIS A 133 14.65 19.58 8.75
CA HIS A 133 13.83 18.86 9.74
C HIS A 133 14.65 18.53 11.00
N PRO A 134 15.02 19.53 11.81
CA PRO A 134 15.96 19.35 12.93
C PRO A 134 15.46 18.47 14.07
N ASN A 135 14.16 18.18 14.11
CA ASN A 135 13.56 17.30 15.12
C ASN A 135 13.60 15.82 14.72
N ILE A 136 13.98 15.50 13.48
CA ILE A 136 14.11 14.11 13.01
C ILE A 136 15.47 13.56 13.46
N ASN A 137 15.45 12.34 13.98
CA ASN A 137 16.67 11.59 14.28
C ASN A 137 16.82 10.45 13.26
N PRO A 138 17.73 10.57 12.28
CA PRO A 138 17.89 9.57 11.21
C PRO A 138 18.19 8.15 11.73
N GLU A 139 18.90 8.01 12.85
CA GLU A 139 19.22 6.70 13.45
C GLU A 139 17.96 6.04 14.03
N VAL A 140 17.02 6.83 14.54
CA VAL A 140 15.74 6.34 15.05
C VAL A 140 14.86 5.90 13.89
N GLU A 141 14.75 6.73 12.85
CA GLU A 141 13.97 6.40 11.64
C GLU A 141 14.47 5.11 10.98
N GLU A 142 15.79 4.98 10.83
CA GLU A 142 16.41 3.76 10.30
C GLU A 142 16.09 2.53 11.15
N ARG A 143 16.33 2.63 12.45
CA ARG A 143 16.11 1.53 13.39
C ARG A 143 14.65 1.07 13.38
N ASP A 144 13.72 2.01 13.46
CA ASP A 144 12.31 1.70 13.60
C ASP A 144 11.75 1.10 12.30
N PHE A 145 12.13 1.65 11.15
CA PHE A 145 11.79 1.06 9.85
C PHE A 145 12.33 -0.37 9.72
N LYS A 146 13.63 -0.57 9.97
CA LYS A 146 14.27 -1.89 9.86
C LYS A 146 13.66 -2.93 10.81
N ALA A 147 13.31 -2.51 12.03
CA ALA A 147 12.67 -3.39 13.01
C ALA A 147 11.27 -3.84 12.54
N LEU A 148 10.51 -2.97 11.88
CA LEU A 148 9.21 -3.33 11.30
C LEU A 148 9.35 -4.28 10.11
N ILE A 149 10.29 -4.02 9.20
CA ILE A 149 10.57 -4.93 8.08
C ILE A 149 10.98 -6.31 8.57
N GLN A 150 11.83 -6.39 9.62
CA GLN A 150 12.21 -7.68 10.21
C GLN A 150 10.99 -8.42 10.78
N LYS A 151 10.08 -7.76 11.48
CA LYS A 151 8.85 -8.38 11.97
C LYS A 151 7.96 -8.90 10.85
N ILE A 152 7.86 -8.14 9.75
CA ILE A 152 7.12 -8.54 8.55
C ILE A 152 7.76 -9.81 7.96
N GLU A 153 9.09 -9.83 7.79
CA GLU A 153 9.84 -10.98 7.29
C GLU A 153 9.60 -12.24 8.14
N GLU A 154 9.73 -12.12 9.47
CA GLU A 154 9.51 -13.21 10.42
C GLU A 154 8.08 -13.77 10.35
N GLN A 155 7.08 -12.91 10.18
CA GLN A 155 5.67 -13.27 10.27
C GLN A 155 5.10 -13.77 8.93
N ILE A 156 5.46 -13.12 7.83
CA ILE A 156 5.08 -13.58 6.49
C ILE A 156 5.84 -14.86 6.13
N GLY A 157 7.08 -15.00 6.57
CA GLY A 157 7.89 -16.18 6.44
C GLY A 157 8.06 -16.63 4.99
N LYS A 158 7.53 -17.83 4.64
CA LYS A 158 7.65 -18.44 3.31
C LYS A 158 6.64 -17.90 2.28
N HIS A 159 5.72 -17.06 2.67
CA HIS A 159 4.73 -16.47 1.76
C HIS A 159 5.42 -15.44 0.86
N LYS A 160 5.68 -15.83 -0.38
CA LYS A 160 6.24 -14.90 -1.38
C LYS A 160 5.18 -13.84 -1.71
N MET A 161 5.57 -12.57 -1.67
CA MET A 161 4.71 -11.49 -2.14
C MET A 161 4.63 -11.49 -3.67
N ASP A 162 3.42 -11.59 -4.21
CA ASP A 162 3.18 -11.41 -5.65
C ASP A 162 3.33 -9.94 -6.04
N VAL A 163 2.83 -9.03 -5.19
CA VAL A 163 2.99 -7.58 -5.37
C VAL A 163 3.12 -6.88 -4.03
N ALA A 164 3.98 -5.87 -3.99
CA ALA A 164 4.11 -4.93 -2.90
C ALA A 164 4.00 -3.49 -3.41
N PHE A 165 3.21 -2.67 -2.71
CA PHE A 165 3.12 -1.22 -2.91
C PHE A 165 3.94 -0.56 -1.80
N VAL A 166 4.99 0.19 -2.17
CA VAL A 166 5.97 0.72 -1.21
C VAL A 166 6.27 2.19 -1.50
N PRO A 167 6.33 3.08 -0.49
CA PRO A 167 6.63 4.48 -0.69
C PRO A 167 8.00 4.71 -1.32
N VAL A 168 8.04 5.65 -2.28
CA VAL A 168 9.25 6.25 -2.85
C VAL A 168 9.02 7.75 -2.91
N ASP A 169 9.23 8.43 -1.79
CA ASP A 169 8.87 9.84 -1.64
C ASP A 169 9.99 10.76 -2.14
N SER A 170 9.77 11.43 -3.27
CA SER A 170 10.75 12.33 -3.88
C SER A 170 11.17 13.51 -2.98
N ARG A 171 10.35 13.87 -1.98
CA ARG A 171 10.67 14.91 -0.99
C ARG A 171 11.88 14.56 -0.12
N LEU A 172 12.18 13.27 0.01
CA LEU A 172 13.37 12.78 0.74
C LEU A 172 14.68 12.93 -0.07
N GLY A 173 14.61 13.46 -1.30
CA GLY A 173 15.79 13.67 -2.14
C GLY A 173 16.56 12.37 -2.41
N GLY A 174 17.85 12.34 -2.10
CA GLY A 174 18.70 11.15 -2.29
C GLY A 174 18.29 9.93 -1.48
N SER A 175 17.52 10.12 -0.40
CA SER A 175 17.04 9.06 0.49
C SER A 175 15.71 8.43 0.05
N ALA A 176 15.07 8.96 -0.99
CA ALA A 176 13.76 8.56 -1.47
C ALA A 176 13.63 7.04 -1.76
N TYR A 177 14.71 6.40 -2.13
CA TYR A 177 14.73 5.00 -2.57
C TYR A 177 15.05 4.00 -1.46
N ARG A 178 15.58 4.46 -0.32
CA ARG A 178 16.12 3.61 0.76
C ARG A 178 15.11 2.57 1.27
N ALA A 179 13.86 2.99 1.47
CA ALA A 179 12.81 2.10 1.96
C ALA A 179 12.52 0.99 0.95
N ALA A 180 12.32 1.33 -0.31
CA ALA A 180 12.02 0.36 -1.37
C ALA A 180 13.19 -0.59 -1.63
N GLU A 181 14.43 -0.08 -1.69
CA GLU A 181 15.65 -0.89 -1.83
C GLU A 181 15.80 -1.90 -0.68
N TYR A 182 15.65 -1.44 0.56
CA TYR A 182 15.72 -2.32 1.73
C TYR A 182 14.58 -3.34 1.77
N PHE A 183 13.38 -2.94 1.37
CA PHE A 183 12.22 -3.82 1.25
C PHE A 183 12.48 -4.94 0.23
N ILE A 184 13.03 -4.60 -0.94
CA ILE A 184 13.42 -5.57 -1.97
C ILE A 184 14.48 -6.54 -1.45
N ASP A 185 15.53 -6.03 -0.79
CA ASP A 185 16.63 -6.83 -0.25
C ASP A 185 16.16 -7.86 0.81
N LYS A 186 15.15 -7.52 1.62
CA LYS A 186 14.70 -8.37 2.72
C LYS A 186 13.51 -9.28 2.36
N LEU A 187 12.57 -8.77 1.60
CA LEU A 187 11.27 -9.42 1.39
C LEU A 187 11.09 -9.99 -0.03
N HIS A 188 11.96 -9.63 -0.97
CA HIS A 188 12.02 -10.18 -2.33
C HIS A 188 10.65 -10.28 -3.03
N PRO A 189 9.83 -9.21 -3.09
CA PRO A 189 8.55 -9.27 -3.78
C PRO A 189 8.78 -9.58 -5.28
N ARG A 190 7.84 -10.32 -5.90
CA ARG A 190 7.92 -10.56 -7.34
C ARG A 190 7.77 -9.26 -8.14
N VAL A 191 6.86 -8.41 -7.71
CA VAL A 191 6.60 -7.09 -8.28
C VAL A 191 6.60 -6.06 -7.15
N LEU A 192 7.33 -4.96 -7.30
CA LEU A 192 7.22 -3.80 -6.42
C LEU A 192 6.72 -2.61 -7.23
N ILE A 193 5.68 -1.96 -6.73
CA ILE A 193 5.08 -0.78 -7.34
C ILE A 193 5.31 0.41 -6.43
N PRO A 194 6.09 1.40 -6.87
CA PRO A 194 6.28 2.63 -6.12
C PRO A 194 4.98 3.38 -5.91
N MET A 195 4.84 4.01 -4.76
CA MET A 195 3.74 4.90 -4.41
C MET A 195 4.24 6.10 -3.60
N HIS A 196 3.34 7.01 -3.21
CA HIS A 196 3.65 8.17 -2.36
C HIS A 196 4.65 9.17 -2.98
N PHE A 197 4.70 9.30 -4.31
CA PHE A 197 5.66 10.11 -5.04
C PHE A 197 5.11 11.45 -5.56
N TRP A 198 3.93 11.87 -5.14
CA TRP A 198 3.34 13.21 -5.42
C TRP A 198 3.36 13.62 -6.91
N GLU A 199 3.13 12.72 -7.83
CA GLU A 199 3.19 12.93 -9.30
C GLU A 199 4.60 13.05 -9.90
N ASP A 200 5.63 12.84 -9.10
CA ASP A 200 6.98 12.69 -9.64
C ASP A 200 7.19 11.27 -10.16
N PHE A 201 6.62 10.97 -11.31
CA PHE A 201 6.73 9.65 -11.94
C PHE A 201 8.17 9.26 -12.31
N SER A 202 9.11 10.22 -12.30
CA SER A 202 10.52 9.96 -12.61
C SER A 202 11.17 9.02 -11.60
N VAL A 203 10.68 8.99 -10.35
CA VAL A 203 11.19 8.09 -9.30
C VAL A 203 10.99 6.61 -9.65
N ILE A 204 9.95 6.28 -10.42
CA ILE A 204 9.64 4.90 -10.81
C ILE A 204 10.76 4.35 -11.71
N ARG A 205 11.14 5.12 -12.74
CA ARG A 205 12.23 4.74 -13.65
C ARG A 205 13.57 4.70 -12.90
N THR A 206 13.81 5.69 -12.06
CA THR A 206 15.06 5.74 -11.28
C THR A 206 15.19 4.51 -10.37
N LEU A 207 14.11 4.11 -9.67
CA LEU A 207 14.14 2.89 -8.86
C LEU A 207 14.35 1.64 -9.73
N ALA A 208 13.66 1.54 -10.87
CA ALA A 208 13.81 0.40 -11.79
C ALA A 208 15.25 0.25 -12.29
N ASP A 209 15.91 1.36 -12.63
CA ASP A 209 17.30 1.37 -13.08
C ASP A 209 18.27 0.97 -11.95
N ARG A 210 18.01 1.40 -10.71
CA ARG A 210 18.81 1.05 -9.51
C ARG A 210 18.69 -0.42 -9.13
N GLU A 211 17.50 -1.00 -9.30
CA GLU A 211 17.18 -2.38 -8.92
C GLU A 211 17.36 -3.39 -10.06
N THR A 212 18.04 -3.01 -11.13
CA THR A 212 18.37 -3.91 -12.24
C THR A 212 19.15 -5.13 -11.72
N GLY A 213 18.55 -6.33 -11.86
CA GLY A 213 19.17 -7.58 -11.40
C GLY A 213 18.75 -8.06 -10.01
N SER A 214 17.92 -7.31 -9.27
CA SER A 214 17.37 -7.73 -7.96
C SER A 214 16.44 -8.95 -8.07
N GLY A 215 15.86 -9.18 -9.25
CA GLY A 215 14.83 -10.21 -9.48
C GLY A 215 13.41 -9.72 -9.19
N THR A 216 13.25 -8.50 -8.69
CA THR A 216 11.95 -7.82 -8.50
C THR A 216 11.61 -6.99 -9.74
N GLU A 217 10.42 -7.19 -10.29
CA GLU A 217 9.90 -6.38 -11.39
C GLU A 217 9.39 -5.04 -10.84
N ILE A 218 9.79 -3.93 -11.47
CA ILE A 218 9.27 -2.59 -11.19
C ILE A 218 8.60 -2.06 -12.46
N PRO A 219 7.26 -2.12 -12.57
CA PRO A 219 6.55 -1.70 -13.76
C PRO A 219 6.57 -0.18 -13.92
N LEU A 220 6.76 0.29 -15.15
CA LEU A 220 6.77 1.71 -15.47
C LEU A 220 5.36 2.18 -15.83
N PHE A 221 4.97 3.32 -15.27
CA PHE A 221 3.74 4.04 -15.62
C PHE A 221 3.96 5.55 -15.40
N GLU A 222 3.19 6.38 -16.11
CA GLU A 222 3.45 7.83 -16.18
C GLU A 222 2.16 8.67 -16.04
N ASP A 223 1.04 8.04 -15.64
CA ASP A 223 -0.26 8.73 -15.52
C ASP A 223 -1.14 8.08 -14.45
N ARG A 224 -2.20 8.77 -14.07
CA ARG A 224 -3.24 8.31 -13.14
C ARG A 224 -4.32 7.53 -13.88
N ASN A 225 -5.06 6.71 -13.14
CA ASN A 225 -6.15 5.90 -13.65
C ASN A 225 -5.72 4.98 -14.81
N VAL A 226 -4.50 4.46 -14.72
CA VAL A 226 -3.91 3.59 -15.73
C VAL A 226 -3.72 2.17 -15.21
N VAL A 227 -3.73 1.21 -16.13
CA VAL A 227 -3.34 -0.17 -15.82
C VAL A 227 -1.82 -0.23 -15.74
N VAL A 228 -1.32 -0.54 -14.55
CA VAL A 228 0.12 -0.70 -14.28
C VAL A 228 0.62 -2.04 -14.81
N GLY A 229 -0.18 -3.10 -14.65
CA GLY A 229 0.22 -4.44 -15.12
C GLY A 229 -0.88 -5.49 -14.96
N ASN A 230 -0.62 -6.65 -15.57
CA ASN A 230 -1.42 -7.87 -15.45
C ASN A 230 -0.51 -9.01 -15.00
N TYR A 231 -0.72 -9.57 -13.79
CA TYR A 231 0.15 -10.52 -13.11
C TYR A 231 -0.55 -11.83 -12.72
#